data_526c4460e6f056a06385b42a91e84653
#
_entry.id   526c4460e6f056a06385b42a91e84653
#
_cell.length_a   1.000
_cell.length_b   1.000
_cell.length_c   1.000
_cell.angle_alpha   90.00
_cell.angle_beta   90.00
_cell.angle_gamma   90.00
#
_symmetry.space_group_name_H-M   'P 1'
#
loop_
_entity.id
_entity.type
_entity.pdbx_description
1 polymer ?
#
loop_
_entity_poly.entity_id
_entity_poly.type
_entity_poly.pdbx_seq_one_letter_code
_entity_poly.pdbx_strand_id
1 'polypeptide(L)'
;PKDRSAYSRLSKLLTLGKRRAQKSMCKLWRSDIVEYLQGQILIILPPLSFSASKLYVDQKRIDSEFADELSKWVEQLSGSVYLSASLCYREDDDSRLAALQKLAEQSGAPMVATNDILYHHPRRRPLQDLLTCIRKQCTITQAGFELELNAERYLKSPLEIKNGFEKYPDAITKTIEIADRCEFSMTDIRYKYPSVLTRSGNSAEDELRVRTWEGAKKRYSIDKYPLG
;
A
#
# COMPACT_ATOMS: atom_id res chain seq x y z
N PRO A 1 2.48 8.26 -5.01
CA PRO A 1 2.16 9.15 -6.14
C PRO A 1 2.89 10.48 -6.01
N LYS A 2 3.39 11.01 -7.13
CA LYS A 2 4.14 12.27 -7.14
C LYS A 2 3.21 13.49 -6.98
N ASP A 3 2.06 13.45 -7.62
CA ASP A 3 1.12 14.56 -7.71
C ASP A 3 -0.33 14.11 -7.55
N ARG A 4 -1.27 15.06 -7.57
CA ARG A 4 -2.72 14.80 -7.48
C ARG A 4 -3.24 13.89 -8.58
N SER A 5 -2.72 14.02 -9.80
CA SER A 5 -3.13 13.21 -10.95
C SER A 5 -2.67 11.76 -10.77
N ALA A 6 -1.45 11.56 -10.27
CA ALA A 6 -0.93 10.25 -9.90
C ALA A 6 -1.74 9.63 -8.76
N TYR A 7 -2.13 10.39 -7.73
CA TYR A 7 -3.02 9.91 -6.68
C TYR A 7 -4.38 9.44 -7.22
N SER A 8 -4.96 10.19 -8.16
CA SER A 8 -6.19 9.80 -8.84
C SER A 8 -6.04 8.48 -9.60
N ARG A 9 -4.92 8.30 -10.32
CA ARG A 9 -4.61 7.04 -11.03
C ARG A 9 -4.46 5.87 -10.05
N LEU A 10 -3.72 6.05 -8.96
CA LEU A 10 -3.59 5.02 -7.92
C LEU A 10 -4.95 4.63 -7.32
N SER A 11 -5.80 5.61 -7.03
CA SER A 11 -7.15 5.34 -6.48
C SER A 11 -8.02 4.55 -7.46
N LYS A 12 -7.94 4.85 -8.76
CA LYS A 12 -8.63 4.10 -9.83
C LYS A 12 -8.10 2.66 -9.93
N LEU A 13 -6.78 2.48 -9.92
CA LEU A 13 -6.13 1.17 -9.93
C LEU A 13 -6.60 0.29 -8.76
N LEU A 14 -6.56 0.82 -7.54
CA LEU A 14 -7.02 0.09 -6.35
C LEU A 14 -8.52 -0.21 -6.40
N THR A 15 -9.32 0.72 -6.92
CA THR A 15 -10.76 0.51 -7.13
C THR A 15 -11.01 -0.64 -8.10
N LEU A 16 -10.27 -0.67 -9.22
CA LEU A 16 -10.33 -1.76 -10.20
C LEU A 16 -10.03 -3.11 -9.57
N GLY A 17 -8.91 -3.22 -8.84
CA GLY A 17 -8.51 -4.45 -8.17
C GLY A 17 -9.48 -4.93 -7.09
N LYS A 18 -10.04 -4.00 -6.31
CA LYS A 18 -11.05 -4.32 -5.29
C LYS A 18 -12.37 -4.77 -5.90
N ARG A 19 -12.81 -4.18 -7.01
CA ARG A 19 -14.05 -4.59 -7.70
C ARG A 19 -13.97 -5.96 -8.36
N ARG A 20 -12.78 -6.44 -8.71
CA ARG A 20 -12.53 -7.77 -9.27
C ARG A 20 -12.43 -8.87 -8.23
N ALA A 21 -12.20 -8.52 -6.99
CA ALA A 21 -11.93 -9.47 -5.91
C ALA A 21 -13.09 -9.55 -4.92
N GLN A 22 -13.11 -10.62 -4.13
CA GLN A 22 -14.00 -10.73 -2.99
C GLN A 22 -13.76 -9.61 -1.97
N LYS A 23 -14.75 -9.36 -1.10
CA LYS A 23 -14.65 -8.36 -0.03
C LYS A 23 -13.36 -8.55 0.76
N SER A 24 -12.66 -7.46 1.03
CA SER A 24 -11.36 -7.39 1.72
C SER A 24 -10.14 -7.84 0.90
N MET A 25 -10.34 -8.32 -0.35
CA MET A 25 -9.26 -8.69 -1.26
C MET A 25 -9.07 -7.62 -2.35
N CYS A 26 -7.91 -7.68 -3.02
CA CYS A 26 -7.59 -6.83 -4.16
C CYS A 26 -6.84 -7.67 -5.19
N LYS A 27 -7.31 -7.71 -6.44
CA LYS A 27 -6.70 -8.48 -7.53
C LYS A 27 -6.31 -7.55 -8.66
N LEU A 28 -5.01 -7.38 -8.84
CA LEU A 28 -4.42 -6.56 -9.90
C LEU A 28 -3.55 -7.44 -10.80
N TRP A 29 -3.60 -7.16 -12.09
CA TRP A 29 -2.72 -7.74 -13.07
C TRP A 29 -1.59 -6.77 -13.38
N ARG A 30 -0.47 -7.28 -13.89
CA ARG A 30 0.65 -6.42 -14.33
C ARG A 30 0.19 -5.35 -15.32
N SER A 31 -0.63 -5.72 -16.30
CA SER A 31 -1.20 -4.79 -17.29
C SER A 31 -1.95 -3.62 -16.66
N ASP A 32 -2.72 -3.87 -15.60
CA ASP A 32 -3.43 -2.80 -14.88
C ASP A 32 -2.43 -1.83 -14.24
N ILE A 33 -1.38 -2.36 -13.59
CA ILE A 33 -0.37 -1.52 -12.96
C ILE A 33 0.31 -0.66 -14.04
N VAL A 34 0.70 -1.23 -15.17
CA VAL A 34 1.35 -0.52 -16.28
C VAL A 34 0.46 0.62 -16.80
N GLU A 35 -0.84 0.40 -16.95
CA GLU A 35 -1.80 1.43 -17.41
C GLU A 35 -1.86 2.65 -16.47
N TYR A 36 -1.72 2.44 -15.16
CA TYR A 36 -1.83 3.50 -14.15
C TYR A 36 -0.49 3.99 -13.59
N LEU A 37 0.64 3.61 -14.20
CA LEU A 37 1.99 3.87 -13.69
C LEU A 37 2.43 5.33 -13.70
N GLN A 38 1.91 6.14 -14.62
CA GLN A 38 2.38 7.51 -14.80
C GLN A 38 2.32 8.32 -13.49
N GLY A 39 3.46 8.89 -13.06
CA GLY A 39 3.57 9.65 -11.83
C GLY A 39 3.61 8.81 -10.54
N GLN A 40 3.70 7.47 -10.65
CA GLN A 40 3.93 6.60 -9.50
C GLN A 40 5.43 6.43 -9.20
N ILE A 41 5.73 6.14 -7.96
CA ILE A 41 7.01 5.60 -7.52
C ILE A 41 6.72 4.19 -7.01
N LEU A 42 7.46 3.23 -7.53
CA LEU A 42 7.34 1.82 -7.16
C LEU A 42 8.46 1.46 -6.18
N ILE A 43 8.09 0.97 -5.02
CA ILE A 43 9.02 0.35 -4.06
C ILE A 43 8.67 -1.14 -4.03
N ILE A 44 9.54 -1.96 -4.60
CA ILE A 44 9.33 -3.40 -4.73
C ILE A 44 9.93 -4.10 -3.51
N LEU A 45 9.10 -4.87 -2.81
CA LEU A 45 9.52 -5.64 -1.66
C LEU A 45 10.01 -7.01 -2.14
N PRO A 46 11.21 -7.44 -1.70
CA PRO A 46 11.67 -8.79 -1.99
C PRO A 46 10.76 -9.81 -1.31
N PRO A 47 10.63 -11.03 -1.85
CA PRO A 47 9.90 -12.11 -1.18
C PRO A 47 10.47 -12.36 0.22
N LEU A 48 9.63 -12.76 1.18
CA LEU A 48 10.06 -13.09 2.55
C LEU A 48 11.09 -14.23 2.58
N SER A 49 11.04 -15.10 1.58
CA SER A 49 12.00 -16.18 1.35
C SER A 49 13.32 -15.70 0.71
N PHE A 50 13.40 -14.44 0.26
CA PHE A 50 14.65 -13.91 -0.28
C PHE A 50 15.72 -13.88 0.81
N SER A 51 16.66 -14.81 0.69
CA SER A 51 17.74 -15.01 1.65
C SER A 51 19.03 -15.35 0.92
N ALA A 52 20.15 -14.89 1.43
CA ALA A 52 21.47 -15.31 0.94
C ALA A 52 21.80 -16.77 1.32
N SER A 53 21.01 -17.38 2.20
CA SER A 53 21.20 -18.77 2.63
C SER A 53 20.75 -19.74 1.54
N LYS A 54 21.69 -20.50 1.01
CA LYS A 54 21.50 -21.48 -0.08
C LYS A 54 20.83 -22.79 0.40
N LEU A 55 20.16 -22.80 1.54
CA LEU A 55 19.67 -24.03 2.18
C LEU A 55 18.44 -24.66 1.50
N TYR A 56 17.75 -23.94 0.61
CA TYR A 56 16.58 -24.45 -0.09
C TYR A 56 16.83 -24.52 -1.60
N VAL A 57 16.58 -25.68 -2.19
CA VAL A 57 16.78 -25.95 -3.64
C VAL A 57 15.95 -25.00 -4.52
N ASP A 58 14.75 -24.63 -4.08
CA ASP A 58 13.87 -23.69 -4.79
C ASP A 58 14.25 -22.22 -4.66
N GLN A 59 15.15 -21.87 -3.73
CA GLN A 59 15.51 -20.47 -3.44
C GLN A 59 16.14 -19.78 -4.65
N LYS A 60 17.06 -20.43 -5.33
CA LYS A 60 17.70 -19.87 -6.54
C LYS A 60 16.72 -19.54 -7.65
N ARG A 61 15.68 -20.35 -7.82
CA ARG A 61 14.63 -20.11 -8.81
C ARG A 61 13.78 -18.89 -8.42
N ILE A 62 13.36 -18.79 -7.18
CA ILE A 62 12.58 -17.65 -6.67
C ILE A 62 13.38 -16.36 -6.80
N ASP A 63 14.67 -16.38 -6.46
CA ASP A 63 15.54 -15.22 -6.54
C ASP A 63 15.77 -14.78 -7.99
N SER A 64 15.93 -15.73 -8.96
CA SER A 64 16.06 -15.41 -10.37
C SER A 64 14.76 -14.89 -10.97
N GLU A 65 13.61 -15.49 -10.68
CA GLU A 65 12.30 -15.02 -11.11
C GLU A 65 12.02 -13.59 -10.59
N PHE A 66 12.39 -13.33 -9.34
CA PHE A 66 12.27 -12.00 -8.75
C PHE A 66 13.19 -10.97 -9.42
N ALA A 67 14.44 -11.33 -9.70
CA ALA A 67 15.40 -10.47 -10.37
C ALA A 67 14.95 -10.11 -11.79
N ASP A 68 14.45 -11.10 -12.55
CA ASP A 68 13.90 -10.89 -13.89
C ASP A 68 12.67 -9.97 -13.87
N GLU A 69 11.80 -10.17 -12.89
CA GLU A 69 10.60 -9.33 -12.74
C GLU A 69 10.96 -7.91 -12.33
N LEU A 70 11.94 -7.73 -11.45
CA LEU A 70 12.45 -6.41 -11.05
C LEU A 70 13.04 -5.66 -12.26
N SER A 71 13.84 -6.34 -13.08
CA SER A 71 14.44 -5.76 -14.28
C SER A 71 13.37 -5.29 -15.27
N LYS A 72 12.32 -6.07 -15.48
CA LYS A 72 11.19 -5.68 -16.33
C LYS A 72 10.44 -4.45 -15.82
N TRP A 73 10.35 -4.26 -14.49
CA TRP A 73 9.76 -3.04 -13.92
C TRP A 73 10.66 -1.82 -14.12
N VAL A 74 11.99 -1.99 -13.99
CA VAL A 74 12.96 -0.91 -14.24
C VAL A 74 12.92 -0.46 -15.70
N GLU A 75 12.85 -1.39 -16.65
CA GLU A 75 12.70 -1.09 -18.08
C GLU A 75 11.45 -0.26 -18.38
N GLN A 76 10.32 -0.57 -17.71
CA GLN A 76 9.04 0.13 -17.91
C GLN A 76 8.96 1.48 -17.21
N LEU A 77 9.65 1.63 -16.08
CA LEU A 77 9.57 2.81 -15.20
C LEU A 77 10.94 3.35 -14.85
N SER A 78 11.77 3.60 -15.83
CA SER A 78 13.11 4.15 -15.58
C SER A 78 13.11 5.29 -14.57
N GLY A 79 13.97 5.19 -13.55
CA GLY A 79 14.16 6.20 -12.51
C GLY A 79 13.00 6.36 -11.51
N SER A 80 12.04 5.43 -11.47
CA SER A 80 10.92 5.47 -10.50
C SER A 80 10.68 4.12 -9.81
N VAL A 81 11.59 3.16 -9.96
CA VAL A 81 11.56 1.85 -9.29
C VAL A 81 12.68 1.78 -8.27
N TYR A 82 12.37 1.32 -7.09
CA TYR A 82 13.31 1.12 -5.99
C TYR A 82 13.13 -0.29 -5.41
N LEU A 83 14.23 -0.88 -4.95
CA LEU A 83 14.23 -2.15 -4.25
C LEU A 83 14.22 -1.91 -2.74
N SER A 84 13.19 -2.39 -2.06
CA SER A 84 13.07 -2.27 -0.60
C SER A 84 14.09 -3.15 0.12
N ALA A 85 14.79 -2.56 1.09
CA ALA A 85 15.64 -3.28 2.02
C ALA A 85 15.20 -2.98 3.45
N SER A 86 14.91 -4.01 4.23
CA SER A 86 14.51 -3.90 5.64
C SER A 86 15.39 -4.79 6.50
N LEU A 87 15.69 -4.33 7.71
CA LEU A 87 16.32 -5.16 8.74
C LEU A 87 15.24 -6.00 9.42
N CYS A 88 15.40 -7.30 9.37
CA CYS A 88 14.50 -8.26 9.99
C CYS A 88 15.01 -8.73 11.36
N TYR A 89 16.23 -8.33 11.74
CA TYR A 89 16.94 -8.76 12.95
C TYR A 89 17.02 -10.29 13.04
N ARG A 90 17.47 -10.89 11.93
CA ARG A 90 17.77 -12.30 11.77
C ARG A 90 19.27 -12.50 11.57
N GLU A 91 19.74 -13.73 11.76
CA GLU A 91 21.15 -14.09 11.57
C GLU A 91 21.66 -13.82 10.15
N ASP A 92 20.77 -13.81 9.15
CA ASP A 92 21.12 -13.64 7.75
C ASP A 92 20.99 -12.21 7.23
N ASP A 93 20.68 -11.22 8.06
CA ASP A 93 20.43 -9.83 7.61
C ASP A 93 21.60 -9.24 6.82
N ASP A 94 22.83 -9.41 7.28
CA ASP A 94 24.02 -8.88 6.59
C ASP A 94 24.19 -9.50 5.18
N SER A 95 24.04 -10.81 5.07
CA SER A 95 24.17 -11.51 3.78
C SER A 95 23.00 -11.19 2.85
N ARG A 96 21.80 -11.03 3.41
CA ARG A 96 20.59 -10.65 2.68
C ARG A 96 20.69 -9.21 2.14
N LEU A 97 21.13 -8.26 2.95
CA LEU A 97 21.34 -6.88 2.51
C LEU A 97 22.43 -6.78 1.44
N ALA A 98 23.53 -7.53 1.57
CA ALA A 98 24.57 -7.59 0.55
C ALA A 98 24.03 -8.18 -0.79
N ALA A 99 23.20 -9.21 -0.73
CA ALA A 99 22.54 -9.78 -1.91
C ALA A 99 21.56 -8.80 -2.55
N LEU A 100 20.78 -8.05 -1.75
CA LEU A 100 19.87 -7.00 -2.24
C LEU A 100 20.64 -5.84 -2.88
N GLN A 101 21.76 -5.42 -2.31
CA GLN A 101 22.62 -4.39 -2.90
C GLN A 101 23.14 -4.83 -4.27
N LYS A 102 23.65 -6.06 -4.39
CA LYS A 102 24.10 -6.61 -5.65
C LYS A 102 22.97 -6.68 -6.69
N LEU A 103 21.78 -7.10 -6.27
CA LEU A 103 20.61 -7.13 -7.14
C LEU A 103 20.19 -5.73 -7.60
N ALA A 104 20.23 -4.73 -6.69
CA ALA A 104 19.95 -3.33 -7.02
C ALA A 104 20.91 -2.80 -8.10
N GLU A 105 22.21 -3.09 -7.99
CA GLU A 105 23.22 -2.72 -8.97
C GLU A 105 23.00 -3.40 -10.32
N GLN A 106 22.66 -4.69 -10.33
CA GLN A 106 22.45 -5.47 -11.54
C GLN A 106 21.16 -5.08 -12.27
N SER A 107 20.10 -4.80 -11.56
CA SER A 107 18.79 -4.46 -12.13
C SER A 107 18.62 -2.98 -12.46
N GLY A 108 19.46 -2.11 -11.90
CA GLY A 108 19.29 -0.65 -11.98
C GLY A 108 18.16 -0.10 -11.11
N ALA A 109 17.62 -0.88 -10.16
CA ALA A 109 16.66 -0.44 -9.15
C ALA A 109 17.39 -0.05 -7.86
N PRO A 110 17.60 1.24 -7.54
CA PRO A 110 18.33 1.62 -6.33
C PRO A 110 17.70 1.03 -5.08
N MET A 111 18.54 0.56 -4.16
CA MET A 111 18.10 0.08 -2.87
C MET A 111 17.60 1.24 -2.00
N VAL A 112 16.47 1.07 -1.31
CA VAL A 112 15.90 2.04 -0.36
C VAL A 112 15.70 1.39 1.00
N ALA A 113 16.15 2.07 2.05
CA ALA A 113 15.95 1.62 3.42
C ALA A 113 14.47 1.68 3.80
N THR A 114 13.93 0.57 4.27
CA THR A 114 12.55 0.47 4.75
C THR A 114 12.52 -0.23 6.10
N ASN A 115 11.39 -0.21 6.79
CA ASN A 115 11.27 -0.84 8.10
C ASN A 115 10.07 -1.81 8.19
N ASP A 116 9.27 -1.94 7.16
CA ASP A 116 8.09 -2.83 7.10
C ASP A 116 7.25 -2.83 8.41
N ILE A 117 6.79 -1.64 8.79
CA ILE A 117 6.23 -1.32 10.11
C ILE A 117 4.85 -1.95 10.29
N LEU A 118 4.64 -2.63 11.41
CA LEU A 118 3.34 -3.13 11.87
C LEU A 118 2.77 -2.34 13.04
N TYR A 119 3.62 -1.74 13.86
CA TYR A 119 3.22 -1.00 15.07
C TYR A 119 4.23 0.13 15.39
N HIS A 120 3.77 1.09 16.16
CA HIS A 120 4.59 2.27 16.50
C HIS A 120 5.60 2.03 17.63
N HIS A 121 5.44 0.98 18.42
CA HIS A 121 6.31 0.67 19.56
C HIS A 121 6.36 -0.84 19.81
N PRO A 122 7.51 -1.44 20.21
CA PRO A 122 7.66 -2.90 20.40
C PRO A 122 6.66 -3.52 21.36
N ARG A 123 6.24 -2.78 22.40
CA ARG A 123 5.22 -3.22 23.37
C ARG A 123 3.84 -3.47 22.74
N ARG A 124 3.61 -3.06 21.49
CA ARG A 124 2.35 -3.30 20.75
C ARG A 124 2.33 -4.62 19.98
N ARG A 125 3.43 -5.36 19.99
CA ARG A 125 3.48 -6.69 19.38
C ARG A 125 2.35 -7.61 19.85
N PRO A 126 2.03 -7.76 21.14
CA PRO A 126 0.93 -8.65 21.58
C PRO A 126 -0.42 -8.30 20.95
N LEU A 127 -0.68 -7.00 20.70
CA LEU A 127 -1.88 -6.56 19.99
C LEU A 127 -1.85 -7.01 18.51
N GLN A 128 -0.70 -6.91 17.86
CA GLN A 128 -0.53 -7.39 16.49
C GLN A 128 -0.71 -8.89 16.39
N ASP A 129 -0.19 -9.65 17.35
CA ASP A 129 -0.33 -11.10 17.42
C ASP A 129 -1.82 -11.49 17.56
N LEU A 130 -2.57 -10.76 18.40
CA LEU A 130 -4.02 -10.94 18.54
C LEU A 130 -4.77 -10.63 17.24
N LEU A 131 -4.44 -9.52 16.56
CA LEU A 131 -5.04 -9.17 15.27
C LEU A 131 -4.73 -10.21 14.19
N THR A 132 -3.53 -10.80 14.23
CA THR A 132 -3.17 -11.88 13.32
C THR A 132 -4.01 -13.13 13.59
N CYS A 133 -4.19 -13.52 14.87
CA CYS A 133 -5.05 -14.62 15.25
C CYS A 133 -6.51 -14.43 14.83
N ILE A 134 -7.06 -13.23 14.99
CA ILE A 134 -8.41 -12.88 14.52
C ILE A 134 -8.52 -13.03 13.00
N ARG A 135 -7.55 -12.50 12.25
CA ARG A 135 -7.52 -12.60 10.79
C ARG A 135 -7.40 -14.04 10.29
N LYS A 136 -6.62 -14.87 11.00
CA LYS A 136 -6.37 -16.27 10.66
C LYS A 136 -7.40 -17.22 11.29
N GLN A 137 -8.31 -16.71 12.11
CA GLN A 137 -9.33 -17.48 12.83
C GLN A 137 -8.73 -18.63 13.66
N CYS A 138 -7.62 -18.36 14.37
CA CYS A 138 -6.94 -19.32 15.24
C CYS A 138 -6.68 -18.71 16.63
N THR A 139 -6.37 -19.57 17.60
CA THR A 139 -5.91 -19.13 18.92
C THR A 139 -4.42 -18.78 18.89
N ILE A 140 -3.94 -18.03 19.89
CA ILE A 140 -2.54 -17.66 19.98
C ILE A 140 -1.61 -18.88 20.11
N THR A 141 -2.08 -19.93 20.76
CA THR A 141 -1.36 -21.21 20.90
C THR A 141 -1.29 -22.03 19.61
N GLN A 142 -2.22 -21.77 18.68
CA GLN A 142 -2.29 -22.43 17.37
C GLN A 142 -1.60 -21.63 16.27
N ALA A 143 -1.33 -20.34 16.50
CA ALA A 143 -0.81 -19.44 15.49
C ALA A 143 0.60 -19.79 15.01
N GLY A 144 1.45 -20.33 15.86
CA GLY A 144 2.78 -20.83 15.49
C GLY A 144 3.58 -19.80 14.66
N PHE A 145 4.01 -20.22 13.46
CA PHE A 145 4.80 -19.42 12.54
C PHE A 145 4.01 -18.31 11.81
N GLU A 146 2.70 -18.16 12.05
CA GLU A 146 1.93 -17.03 11.56
C GLU A 146 2.24 -15.73 12.33
N LEU A 147 2.88 -15.84 13.49
CA LEU A 147 3.32 -14.72 14.31
C LEU A 147 4.72 -14.27 13.91
N GLU A 148 5.00 -12.99 14.10
CA GLU A 148 6.33 -12.43 13.83
C GLU A 148 7.38 -13.04 14.77
N LEU A 149 8.60 -13.26 14.26
CA LEU A 149 9.68 -13.87 15.05
C LEU A 149 10.15 -13.00 16.21
N ASN A 150 10.10 -11.67 16.02
CA ASN A 150 10.56 -10.69 17.00
C ASN A 150 9.63 -9.47 17.03
N ALA A 151 9.95 -8.47 17.84
CA ALA A 151 9.17 -7.22 17.97
C ALA A 151 9.79 -6.05 17.19
N GLU A 152 10.62 -6.33 16.18
CA GLU A 152 11.44 -5.31 15.51
C GLU A 152 10.70 -4.54 14.41
N ARG A 153 9.48 -4.93 14.05
CA ARG A 153 8.67 -4.24 13.03
C ARG A 153 7.92 -3.04 13.62
N TYR A 154 8.63 -2.23 14.41
CA TYR A 154 8.11 -0.99 14.98
C TYR A 154 8.68 0.25 14.27
N LEU A 155 8.05 1.40 14.47
CA LEU A 155 8.50 2.68 13.94
C LEU A 155 9.80 3.10 14.62
N LYS A 156 10.92 2.86 13.98
CA LYS A 156 12.25 3.19 14.47
C LYS A 156 12.55 4.70 14.32
N SER A 157 13.33 5.23 15.21
CA SER A 157 13.87 6.60 15.12
C SER A 157 14.82 6.72 13.92
N PRO A 158 15.04 7.94 13.39
CA PRO A 158 16.03 8.17 12.33
C PRO A 158 17.43 7.68 12.69
N LEU A 159 17.81 7.77 13.97
CA LEU A 159 19.12 7.30 14.45
C LEU A 159 19.22 5.77 14.41
N GLU A 160 18.19 5.06 14.83
CA GLU A 160 18.15 3.60 14.77
C GLU A 160 18.23 3.10 13.31
N ILE A 161 17.50 3.75 12.40
CA ILE A 161 17.58 3.43 10.96
C ILE A 161 18.99 3.71 10.43
N LYS A 162 19.57 4.87 10.77
CA LYS A 162 20.92 5.24 10.35
C LYS A 162 21.95 4.21 10.80
N ASN A 163 21.91 3.82 12.06
CA ASN A 163 22.84 2.83 12.61
C ASN A 163 22.65 1.44 11.94
N GLY A 164 21.40 1.04 11.73
CA GLY A 164 21.11 -0.24 11.08
C GLY A 164 21.56 -0.33 9.61
N PHE A 165 21.57 0.80 8.91
CA PHE A 165 22.01 0.89 7.52
C PHE A 165 23.38 1.58 7.36
N GLU A 166 24.24 1.56 8.38
CA GLU A 166 25.56 2.21 8.35
C GLU A 166 26.41 1.77 7.15
N LYS A 167 26.33 0.49 6.76
CA LYS A 167 27.01 -0.08 5.58
C LYS A 167 26.38 0.35 4.24
N TYR A 168 25.16 0.91 4.25
CA TYR A 168 24.37 1.24 3.07
C TYR A 168 23.79 2.66 3.14
N PRO A 169 24.63 3.71 3.27
CA PRO A 169 24.15 5.09 3.47
C PRO A 169 23.32 5.61 2.29
N ASP A 170 23.60 5.14 1.08
CA ASP A 170 22.84 5.51 -0.12
C ASP A 170 21.37 5.07 -0.02
N ALA A 171 21.10 3.91 0.60
CA ALA A 171 19.74 3.44 0.80
C ALA A 171 18.90 4.38 1.68
N ILE A 172 19.54 5.07 2.63
CA ILE A 172 18.90 6.10 3.47
C ILE A 172 18.69 7.37 2.64
N THR A 173 19.67 7.79 1.84
CA THR A 173 19.55 8.97 0.98
C THR A 173 18.38 8.82 0.01
N LYS A 174 18.13 7.61 -0.50
CA LYS A 174 16.97 7.32 -1.37
C LYS A 174 15.62 7.52 -0.68
N THR A 175 15.54 7.41 0.65
CA THR A 175 14.28 7.71 1.37
C THR A 175 13.91 9.19 1.25
N ILE A 176 14.90 10.07 1.38
CA ILE A 176 14.73 11.53 1.25
C ILE A 176 14.39 11.89 -0.19
N GLU A 177 15.13 11.33 -1.16
CA GLU A 177 14.85 11.53 -2.59
C GLU A 177 13.40 11.18 -2.94
N ILE A 178 12.90 10.05 -2.44
CA ILE A 178 11.52 9.63 -2.67
C ILE A 178 10.53 10.60 -2.01
N ALA A 179 10.81 11.04 -0.79
CA ALA A 179 9.95 11.98 -0.07
C ALA A 179 9.85 13.32 -0.81
N ASP A 180 10.98 13.87 -1.26
CA ASP A 180 11.04 15.13 -2.00
C ASP A 180 10.33 15.08 -3.36
N ARG A 181 10.27 13.89 -3.98
CA ARG A 181 9.53 13.64 -5.22
C ARG A 181 8.02 13.51 -5.03
N CYS A 182 7.52 13.43 -3.80
CA CYS A 182 6.11 13.28 -3.47
C CYS A 182 5.52 14.63 -3.04
N GLU A 183 5.10 15.44 -3.99
CA GLU A 183 4.55 16.78 -3.75
C GLU A 183 3.06 16.79 -3.38
N PHE A 184 2.38 15.65 -3.53
CA PHE A 184 0.95 15.53 -3.26
C PHE A 184 0.64 15.56 -1.77
N SER A 185 -0.30 16.41 -1.37
CA SER A 185 -0.89 16.45 -0.03
C SER A 185 -2.38 16.10 -0.06
N MET A 186 -2.87 15.41 0.97
CA MET A 186 -4.31 15.15 1.12
C MET A 186 -5.12 16.44 1.27
N THR A 187 -4.51 17.53 1.71
CA THR A 187 -5.13 18.86 1.78
C THR A 187 -5.46 19.45 0.42
N ASP A 188 -4.81 18.95 -0.65
CA ASP A 188 -5.07 19.39 -2.03
C ASP A 188 -6.39 18.82 -2.59
N ILE A 189 -6.98 17.85 -1.88
CA ILE A 189 -8.27 17.26 -2.25
C ILE A 189 -9.38 18.16 -1.73
N ARG A 190 -9.94 18.97 -2.63
CA ARG A 190 -11.19 19.69 -2.35
C ARG A 190 -12.36 18.74 -2.56
N TYR A 191 -13.13 18.51 -1.53
CA TYR A 191 -14.35 17.75 -1.64
C TYR A 191 -15.40 18.57 -2.40
N LYS A 192 -15.81 18.06 -3.56
CA LYS A 192 -16.96 18.62 -4.30
C LYS A 192 -18.09 17.60 -4.16
N TYR A 193 -19.15 18.00 -3.49
CA TYR A 193 -20.38 17.21 -3.49
C TYR A 193 -20.90 17.10 -4.92
N PRO A 194 -21.38 15.92 -5.34
CA PRO A 194 -22.00 15.78 -6.64
C PRO A 194 -23.20 16.74 -6.72
N SER A 195 -23.17 17.64 -7.71
CA SER A 195 -24.32 18.48 -8.02
C SER A 195 -25.36 17.61 -8.73
N VAL A 196 -26.58 17.62 -8.24
CA VAL A 196 -27.70 16.98 -8.89
C VAL A 196 -28.22 17.92 -9.98
N LEU A 197 -28.09 17.52 -11.24
CA LEU A 197 -28.77 18.19 -12.35
C LEU A 197 -30.27 17.85 -12.23
N THR A 198 -31.08 18.82 -11.86
CA THR A 198 -32.53 18.66 -11.83
C THR A 198 -33.08 18.73 -13.25
N ARG A 199 -34.02 17.84 -13.60
CA ARG A 199 -34.64 17.83 -14.94
C ARG A 199 -35.47 19.07 -15.22
N SER A 200 -35.91 19.76 -14.17
CA SER A 200 -36.77 20.97 -14.20
C SER A 200 -35.96 22.28 -14.27
N GLY A 201 -34.61 22.22 -14.14
CA GLY A 201 -33.78 23.41 -14.03
C GLY A 201 -33.87 24.14 -12.68
N ASN A 202 -34.65 23.62 -11.73
CA ASN A 202 -34.77 24.15 -10.39
C ASN A 202 -33.53 23.84 -9.53
N SER A 203 -33.38 24.50 -8.40
CA SER A 203 -32.33 24.14 -7.43
C SER A 203 -32.55 22.70 -6.92
N ALA A 204 -31.46 22.02 -6.50
CA ALA A 204 -31.57 20.67 -5.92
C ALA A 204 -32.47 20.65 -4.67
N GLU A 205 -32.52 21.75 -3.93
CA GLU A 205 -33.33 21.92 -2.74
C GLU A 205 -34.83 22.02 -3.08
N ASP A 206 -35.19 22.81 -4.10
CA ASP A 206 -36.56 22.92 -4.58
C ASP A 206 -37.09 21.60 -5.15
N GLU A 207 -36.25 20.91 -5.95
CA GLU A 207 -36.60 19.58 -6.48
C GLU A 207 -36.80 18.58 -5.35
N LEU A 208 -35.96 18.58 -4.32
CA LEU A 208 -36.13 17.72 -3.14
C LEU A 208 -37.44 18.02 -2.44
N ARG A 209 -37.78 19.30 -2.24
CA ARG A 209 -39.05 19.73 -1.62
C ARG A 209 -40.25 19.22 -2.40
N VAL A 210 -40.26 19.43 -3.72
CA VAL A 210 -41.35 18.97 -4.60
C VAL A 210 -41.52 17.45 -4.51
N ARG A 211 -40.44 16.69 -4.66
CA ARG A 211 -40.48 15.22 -4.59
C ARG A 211 -40.87 14.70 -3.22
N THR A 212 -40.49 15.40 -2.16
CA THR A 212 -40.88 15.03 -0.80
C THR A 212 -42.41 15.17 -0.63
N TRP A 213 -42.98 16.27 -1.11
CA TRP A 213 -44.44 16.47 -1.04
C TRP A 213 -45.21 15.50 -1.93
N GLU A 214 -44.74 15.23 -3.15
CA GLU A 214 -45.31 14.20 -4.02
C GLU A 214 -45.26 12.81 -3.39
N GLY A 215 -44.14 12.44 -2.77
CA GLY A 215 -43.99 11.20 -2.06
C GLY A 215 -44.89 11.10 -0.84
N ALA A 216 -45.03 12.20 -0.08
CA ALA A 216 -45.93 12.28 1.06
C ALA A 216 -47.40 12.09 0.66
N LYS A 217 -47.86 12.75 -0.44
CA LYS A 217 -49.20 12.59 -0.98
C LYS A 217 -49.50 11.14 -1.42
N LYS A 218 -48.50 10.45 -1.97
CA LYS A 218 -48.65 9.03 -2.35
C LYS A 218 -48.68 8.08 -1.15
N ARG A 219 -47.96 8.37 -0.09
CA ARG A 219 -47.80 7.49 1.08
C ARG A 219 -48.81 7.72 2.18
N TYR A 220 -49.26 8.97 2.36
CA TYR A 220 -50.20 9.37 3.38
C TYR A 220 -51.47 9.87 2.70
N SER A 221 -52.61 9.19 2.92
CA SER A 221 -53.89 9.68 2.42
C SER A 221 -54.28 10.93 3.23
N ILE A 222 -54.74 11.98 2.54
CA ILE A 222 -55.09 13.27 3.09
C ILE A 222 -56.16 13.12 4.22
N ASP A 223 -57.02 12.12 4.10
CA ASP A 223 -58.09 11.85 5.08
C ASP A 223 -57.54 11.29 6.42
N LYS A 224 -56.37 10.69 6.42
CA LYS A 224 -55.74 10.15 7.66
C LYS A 224 -54.78 11.08 8.33
N TYR A 225 -54.17 12.01 7.58
CA TYR A 225 -53.16 12.95 8.08
C TYR A 225 -53.36 14.32 7.43
N PRO A 226 -54.26 15.17 7.98
CA PRO A 226 -54.41 16.53 7.47
C PRO A 226 -53.09 17.26 7.62
N LEU A 227 -52.53 17.68 6.50
CA LEU A 227 -51.34 18.51 6.44
C LEU A 227 -51.75 19.91 6.89
N GLY A 228 -51.40 20.28 8.15
CA GLY A 228 -51.59 21.62 8.68
C GLY A 228 -50.68 22.67 8.01
#